data_c227d91fc1eb482a6c71cb76b99971dd
#
_entry.id   c227d91fc1eb482a6c71cb76b99971dd
#
_cell.length_a   1.000
_cell.length_b   1.000
_cell.length_c   1.000
_cell.angle_alpha   90.00
_cell.angle_beta   90.00
_cell.angle_gamma   90.00
#
_symmetry.space_group_name_H-M   'P 1'
#
loop_
_entity.id
_entity.type
_entity.pdbx_description
1 polymer ?
#
loop_
_entity_poly.entity_id
_entity_poly.type
_entity_poly.pdbx_seq_one_letter_code
_entity_poly.pdbx_strand_id
1 'polypeptide(L)'
;MNRLAMMVLKNIHRAPIYYAKLCHYAKYTDKYPEQEKWDHIHKIMEIAVKSGNIDLQVTGLENIPGMESDGFLMYGNHQGMFDVVAIAATVKPHLAAVLKKELVDVPLLKQIRLCTHSYGMDR
;
A
#
# COMPACT_ATOMS: atom_id res chain seq x y z
N MET A 1 -20.92 6.21 11.74
CA MET A 1 -20.09 6.74 10.63
C MET A 1 -19.32 5.61 9.98
N ASN A 2 -19.27 5.60 8.67
CA ASN A 2 -18.51 4.62 7.90
C ASN A 2 -17.02 4.74 8.22
N ARG A 3 -16.32 3.62 8.35
CA ARG A 3 -14.88 3.61 8.65
C ARG A 3 -14.05 4.37 7.62
N LEU A 4 -14.43 4.26 6.36
CA LEU A 4 -13.75 4.99 5.29
C LEU A 4 -13.88 6.51 5.48
N ALA A 5 -15.08 6.97 5.83
CA ALA A 5 -15.31 8.38 6.12
C ALA A 5 -14.47 8.84 7.31
N MET A 6 -14.36 8.00 8.34
CA MET A 6 -13.50 8.30 9.50
C MET A 6 -12.03 8.44 9.11
N MET A 7 -11.55 7.55 8.26
CA MET A 7 -10.18 7.62 7.77
C MET A 7 -9.90 8.95 7.05
N VAL A 8 -10.81 9.35 6.19
CA VAL A 8 -10.68 10.60 5.43
C VAL A 8 -10.72 11.80 6.36
N LEU A 9 -11.75 11.86 7.23
CA LEU A 9 -11.95 13.02 8.11
C LEU A 9 -10.82 13.22 9.10
N LYS A 10 -10.32 12.14 9.70
CA LYS A 10 -9.23 12.23 10.67
C LYS A 10 -7.90 12.64 10.04
N ASN A 11 -7.75 12.43 8.75
CA ASN A 11 -6.48 12.69 8.05
C ASN A 11 -6.58 13.81 7.04
N ILE A 12 -7.65 14.59 7.07
CA ILE A 12 -7.89 15.65 6.08
C ILE A 12 -6.74 16.68 6.05
N HIS A 13 -6.08 16.88 7.18
CA HIS A 13 -4.93 17.80 7.28
C HIS A 13 -3.61 17.17 6.83
N ARG A 14 -3.52 15.84 6.86
CA ARG A 14 -2.30 15.10 6.47
C ARG A 14 -2.37 14.55 5.06
N ALA A 15 -3.55 14.16 4.62
CA ALA A 15 -3.73 13.45 3.34
C ALA A 15 -3.11 14.21 2.16
N PRO A 16 -3.30 15.54 2.02
CA PRO A 16 -2.68 16.26 0.90
C PRO A 16 -1.16 16.17 0.89
N ILE A 17 -0.53 16.23 2.06
CA ILE A 17 0.92 16.19 2.19
C ILE A 17 1.45 14.80 1.80
N TYR A 18 0.85 13.76 2.34
CA TYR A 18 1.26 12.38 2.04
C TYR A 18 1.00 12.03 0.59
N TYR A 19 -0.13 12.50 0.04
CA TYR A 19 -0.46 12.25 -1.36
C TYR A 19 0.52 12.97 -2.29
N ALA A 20 0.87 14.22 -1.98
CA ALA A 20 1.84 14.98 -2.77
C ALA A 20 3.20 14.29 -2.79
N LYS A 21 3.63 13.76 -1.64
CA LYS A 21 4.90 13.02 -1.55
C LYS A 21 4.82 11.72 -2.35
N LEU A 22 3.68 11.04 -2.28
CA LEU A 22 3.47 9.82 -3.06
C LEU A 22 3.52 10.09 -4.57
N CYS A 23 2.91 11.19 -5.01
CA CYS A 23 2.96 11.61 -6.41
C CYS A 23 4.38 11.93 -6.85
N HIS A 24 5.17 12.54 -5.98
CA HIS A 24 6.56 12.83 -6.26
C HIS A 24 7.37 11.54 -6.44
N TYR A 25 7.20 10.58 -5.55
CA TYR A 25 7.83 9.27 -5.68
C TYR A 25 7.41 8.56 -6.97
N ALA A 26 6.14 8.66 -7.33
CA ALA A 26 5.62 8.02 -8.54
C ALA A 26 6.21 8.65 -9.80
N LYS A 27 6.34 9.98 -9.82
CA LYS A 27 6.88 10.70 -10.96
C LYS A 27 8.36 10.41 -11.17
N TYR A 28 9.12 10.28 -10.09
CA TYR A 28 10.55 10.03 -10.13
C TYR A 28 10.89 8.67 -9.55
N THR A 29 10.09 7.67 -9.90
CA THR A 29 10.19 6.34 -9.28
C THR A 29 11.56 5.70 -9.40
N ASP A 30 12.27 5.95 -10.50
CA ASP A 30 13.61 5.35 -10.73
C ASP A 30 14.72 6.04 -9.94
N LYS A 31 14.44 7.21 -9.32
CA LYS A 31 15.41 7.95 -8.52
C LYS A 31 15.49 7.48 -7.07
N TYR A 32 14.51 6.73 -6.61
CA TYR A 32 14.40 6.33 -5.21
C TYR A 32 14.45 4.82 -5.07
N PRO A 33 15.07 4.31 -3.98
CA PRO A 33 15.05 2.87 -3.71
C PRO A 33 13.64 2.36 -3.52
N GLU A 34 13.39 1.12 -3.93
CA GLU A 34 12.07 0.50 -3.80
C GLU A 34 11.59 0.47 -2.35
N GLN A 35 12.51 0.19 -1.41
CA GLN A 35 12.15 0.10 -0.01
C GLN A 35 11.74 1.46 0.56
N GLU A 36 12.37 2.55 0.14
CA GLU A 36 11.99 3.89 0.60
C GLU A 36 10.56 4.24 0.19
N LYS A 37 10.22 3.94 -1.07
CA LYS A 37 8.85 4.16 -1.56
C LYS A 37 7.84 3.29 -0.83
N TRP A 38 8.19 2.04 -0.60
CA TRP A 38 7.32 1.11 0.14
C TRP A 38 7.11 1.57 1.57
N ASP A 39 8.16 2.07 2.23
CA ASP A 39 8.06 2.56 3.61
C ASP A 39 7.05 3.72 3.70
N HIS A 40 7.01 4.58 2.70
CA HIS A 40 6.03 5.66 2.66
C HIS A 40 4.60 5.11 2.49
N ILE A 41 4.42 4.15 1.58
CA ILE A 41 3.12 3.49 1.36
C ILE A 41 2.69 2.76 2.64
N HIS A 42 3.60 2.05 3.28
CA HIS A 42 3.36 1.33 4.52
C HIS A 42 2.85 2.29 5.60
N LYS A 43 3.47 3.44 5.74
CA LYS A 43 3.06 4.44 6.71
C LYS A 43 1.67 4.99 6.42
N ILE A 44 1.35 5.25 5.16
CA ILE A 44 0.01 5.71 4.76
C ILE A 44 -1.03 4.67 5.17
N MET A 45 -0.74 3.39 4.93
CA MET A 45 -1.68 2.32 5.24
C MET A 45 -1.83 2.10 6.74
N GLU A 46 -0.75 2.25 7.52
CA GLU A 46 -0.83 2.22 8.98
C GLU A 46 -1.73 3.34 9.52
N ILE A 47 -1.57 4.54 8.99
CA ILE A 47 -2.41 5.68 9.36
C ILE A 47 -3.87 5.40 9.04
N ALA A 48 -4.14 4.82 7.88
CA ALA A 48 -5.50 4.46 7.47
C ALA A 48 -6.13 3.46 8.44
N VAL A 49 -5.39 2.42 8.82
CA VAL A 49 -5.87 1.41 9.75
C VAL A 49 -6.21 2.02 11.11
N LYS A 50 -5.32 2.84 11.64
CA LYS A 50 -5.54 3.49 12.93
C LYS A 50 -6.71 4.47 12.88
N SER A 51 -6.79 5.27 11.81
CA SER A 51 -7.84 6.28 11.65
C SER A 51 -9.22 5.65 11.47
N GLY A 52 -9.28 4.48 10.88
CA GLY A 52 -10.51 3.73 10.71
C GLY A 52 -10.95 3.00 11.97
N ASN A 53 -10.16 3.12 13.04
CA ASN A 53 -10.40 2.43 14.31
C ASN A 53 -10.49 0.91 14.11
N ILE A 54 -9.55 0.38 13.33
CA ILE A 54 -9.49 -1.04 12.99
C ILE A 54 -8.42 -1.70 13.86
N ASP A 55 -8.80 -2.77 14.54
CA ASP A 55 -7.87 -3.59 15.30
C ASP A 55 -7.37 -4.71 14.41
N LEU A 56 -6.18 -4.53 13.86
CA LEU A 56 -5.60 -5.48 12.92
C LEU A 56 -4.74 -6.48 13.68
N GLN A 57 -5.23 -7.71 13.79
CA GLN A 57 -4.51 -8.80 14.46
C GLN A 57 -3.83 -9.66 13.39
N VAL A 58 -2.50 -9.75 13.49
CA VAL A 58 -1.69 -10.46 12.49
C VAL A 58 -0.86 -11.53 13.19
N THR A 59 -0.88 -12.73 12.63
CA THR A 59 -0.06 -13.85 13.11
C THR A 59 0.80 -14.35 11.97
N GLY A 60 1.98 -14.89 12.30
CA GLY A 60 2.84 -15.50 11.31
C GLY A 60 3.73 -14.54 10.54
N LEU A 61 3.89 -13.28 11.00
CA LEU A 61 4.77 -12.32 10.34
C LEU A 61 6.22 -12.82 10.26
N GLU A 62 6.63 -13.61 11.24
CA GLU A 62 7.98 -14.20 11.26
C GLU A 62 8.24 -15.17 10.12
N ASN A 63 7.19 -15.64 9.45
CA ASN A 63 7.31 -16.52 8.29
C ASN A 63 7.55 -15.79 6.99
N ILE A 64 7.42 -14.45 6.98
CA ILE A 64 7.67 -13.65 5.79
C ILE A 64 9.17 -13.42 5.64
N PRO A 65 9.76 -13.67 4.44
CA PRO A 65 11.18 -13.41 4.23
C PRO A 65 11.56 -11.96 4.54
N GLY A 66 12.76 -11.76 5.08
CA GLY A 66 13.28 -10.44 5.40
C GLY A 66 13.73 -9.66 4.16
N MET A 67 14.20 -8.44 4.41
CA MET A 67 14.64 -7.54 3.33
C MET A 67 15.87 -8.07 2.59
N GLU A 68 16.64 -8.93 3.22
CA GLU A 68 17.84 -9.53 2.64
C GLU A 68 17.56 -10.73 1.76
N SER A 69 16.31 -11.17 1.65
CA SER A 69 15.96 -12.34 0.83
C SER A 69 16.06 -12.00 -0.66
N ASP A 70 16.28 -13.03 -1.48
CA ASP A 70 16.37 -12.90 -2.93
C ASP A 70 15.03 -12.64 -3.60
N GLY A 71 13.97 -12.62 -2.83
CA GLY A 71 12.62 -12.39 -3.31
C GLY A 71 11.68 -13.52 -2.94
N PHE A 72 10.39 -13.24 -3.04
CA PHE A 72 9.37 -14.24 -2.74
C PHE A 72 8.08 -13.88 -3.46
N LEU A 73 7.25 -14.89 -3.66
CA LEU A 73 5.92 -14.72 -4.23
C LEU A 73 4.89 -14.90 -3.12
N MET A 74 3.98 -13.93 -3.01
CA MET A 74 2.92 -13.98 -2.02
C MET A 74 1.58 -14.00 -2.74
N TYR A 75 0.74 -14.96 -2.41
CA TYR A 75 -0.64 -14.96 -2.86
C TYR A 75 -1.53 -15.46 -1.73
N GLY A 76 -2.68 -14.86 -1.63
CA GLY A 76 -3.57 -15.12 -0.51
C GLY A 76 -5.02 -15.21 -0.96
N ASN A 77 -5.86 -15.53 -0.01
CA ASN A 77 -7.28 -15.62 -0.22
C ASN A 77 -7.88 -14.20 -0.20
N HIS A 78 -8.02 -13.61 -1.39
CA HIS A 78 -8.46 -12.23 -1.53
C HIS A 78 -9.97 -12.13 -1.48
N GLN A 79 -10.49 -11.38 -0.52
CA GLN A 79 -11.93 -11.23 -0.31
C GLN A 79 -12.45 -9.80 -0.54
N GLY A 80 -11.57 -8.81 -0.62
CA GLY A 80 -11.99 -7.44 -0.81
C GLY A 80 -10.83 -6.46 -0.86
N MET A 81 -11.17 -5.19 -1.09
CA MET A 81 -10.17 -4.12 -1.22
C MET A 81 -9.35 -3.92 0.05
N PHE A 82 -9.93 -4.20 1.21
CA PHE A 82 -9.23 -4.01 2.47
C PHE A 82 -8.02 -4.94 2.63
N ASP A 83 -8.01 -6.08 1.94
CA ASP A 83 -6.88 -7.00 2.01
C ASP A 83 -5.57 -6.34 1.59
N VAL A 84 -5.62 -5.48 0.58
CA VAL A 84 -4.45 -4.72 0.11
C VAL A 84 -3.96 -3.77 1.20
N VAL A 85 -4.88 -3.08 1.86
CA VAL A 85 -4.55 -2.16 2.95
C VAL A 85 -3.90 -2.92 4.10
N ALA A 86 -4.47 -4.06 4.49
CA ALA A 86 -3.94 -4.87 5.58
C ALA A 86 -2.52 -5.38 5.28
N ILE A 87 -2.30 -5.87 4.09
CA ILE A 87 -0.98 -6.37 3.68
C ILE A 87 0.03 -5.22 3.67
N ALA A 88 -0.32 -4.09 3.06
CA ALA A 88 0.59 -2.96 2.99
C ALA A 88 0.89 -2.35 4.36
N ALA A 89 -0.03 -2.48 5.31
CA ALA A 89 0.16 -1.96 6.67
C ALA A 89 1.02 -2.88 7.54
N THR A 90 1.21 -4.13 7.16
CA THR A 90 1.89 -5.12 8.02
C THR A 90 3.19 -5.67 7.45
N VAL A 91 3.30 -5.79 6.12
CA VAL A 91 4.48 -6.36 5.48
C VAL A 91 5.55 -5.30 5.30
N LYS A 92 6.75 -5.52 5.83
CA LYS A 92 7.84 -4.54 5.77
C LYS A 92 8.65 -4.56 4.48
N PRO A 93 9.03 -5.74 3.91
CA PRO A 93 9.72 -5.74 2.63
C PRO A 93 8.81 -5.23 1.52
N HIS A 94 9.39 -4.51 0.56
CA HIS A 94 8.60 -3.96 -0.53
C HIS A 94 7.99 -5.06 -1.41
N LEU A 95 6.79 -4.80 -1.89
CA LEU A 95 6.04 -5.73 -2.72
C LEU A 95 5.57 -5.04 -4.00
N ALA A 96 5.44 -5.82 -5.06
CA ALA A 96 4.70 -5.42 -6.24
C ALA A 96 3.44 -6.30 -6.32
N ALA A 97 2.41 -5.78 -6.97
CA ALA A 97 1.12 -6.48 -7.04
C ALA A 97 0.65 -6.58 -8.48
N VAL A 98 -0.29 -7.50 -8.70
CA VAL A 98 -1.01 -7.59 -9.96
C VAL A 98 -2.42 -7.05 -9.70
N LEU A 99 -2.81 -6.04 -10.44
CA LEU A 99 -4.08 -5.34 -10.28
C LEU A 99 -5.00 -5.58 -11.46
N LYS A 100 -6.29 -5.42 -11.26
CA LYS A 100 -7.24 -5.37 -12.37
C LYS A 100 -6.93 -4.14 -13.22
N LYS A 101 -7.05 -4.29 -14.54
CA LYS A 101 -6.79 -3.20 -15.47
C LYS A 101 -7.61 -1.94 -15.16
N GLU A 102 -8.84 -2.11 -14.72
CA GLU A 102 -9.73 -1.00 -14.41
C GLU A 102 -9.23 -0.15 -13.24
N LEU A 103 -8.35 -0.69 -12.41
CA LEU A 103 -7.86 -0.01 -11.21
C LEU A 103 -6.55 0.74 -11.43
N VAL A 104 -5.87 0.54 -12.55
CA VAL A 104 -4.50 1.06 -12.73
C VAL A 104 -4.42 2.59 -12.79
N ASP A 105 -5.50 3.25 -13.19
CA ASP A 105 -5.53 4.71 -13.31
C ASP A 105 -6.36 5.39 -12.23
N VAL A 106 -6.86 4.63 -11.25
CA VAL A 106 -7.59 5.20 -10.12
C VAL A 106 -6.62 6.01 -9.25
N PRO A 107 -6.97 7.27 -8.89
CA PRO A 107 -6.11 8.07 -8.01
C PRO A 107 -5.74 7.32 -6.75
N LEU A 108 -4.53 7.52 -6.26
CA LEU A 108 -3.89 6.79 -5.18
C LEU A 108 -3.37 5.42 -5.63
N LEU A 109 -4.22 4.58 -6.22
CA LEU A 109 -3.80 3.27 -6.73
C LEU A 109 -2.80 3.43 -7.88
N LYS A 110 -3.00 4.43 -8.74
CA LYS A 110 -2.07 4.72 -9.82
C LYS A 110 -0.68 5.05 -9.29
N GLN A 111 -0.59 5.90 -8.27
CA GLN A 111 0.69 6.29 -7.70
C GLN A 111 1.36 5.12 -6.99
N ILE A 112 0.60 4.32 -6.25
CA ILE A 112 1.14 3.12 -5.61
C ILE A 112 1.67 2.14 -6.65
N ARG A 113 0.93 1.95 -7.73
CA ARG A 113 1.35 1.07 -8.83
C ARG A 113 2.69 1.51 -9.43
N LEU A 114 2.83 2.81 -9.70
CA LEU A 114 4.06 3.34 -10.26
C LEU A 114 5.25 3.22 -9.30
N CYS A 115 5.01 3.43 -8.01
CA CYS A 115 6.05 3.31 -6.99
C CYS A 115 6.53 1.88 -6.79
N THR A 116 5.63 0.91 -6.92
CA THR A 116 5.93 -0.50 -6.66
C THR A 116 6.20 -1.30 -7.92
N HIS A 117 6.10 -0.69 -9.09
CA HIS A 117 6.22 -1.37 -10.38
C HIS A 117 5.22 -2.52 -10.53
N SER A 118 4.01 -2.31 -10.01
CA SER A 118 2.93 -3.29 -10.10
C SER A 118 2.33 -3.31 -11.50
N TYR A 119 1.72 -4.43 -11.85
CA TYR A 119 1.18 -4.65 -13.19
C TYR A 119 -0.35 -4.61 -13.20
N GLY A 120 -0.90 -4.02 -14.27
CA GLY A 120 -2.32 -4.16 -14.55
C GLY A 120 -2.56 -5.38 -15.40
N MET A 121 -3.56 -6.17 -15.04
CA MET A 121 -3.92 -7.38 -15.77
C MET A 121 -5.32 -7.25 -16.35
N ASP A 122 -5.45 -7.56 -17.64
CA ASP A 122 -6.74 -7.63 -18.32
C ASP A 122 -7.29 -9.04 -18.15
N ARG A 123 -8.53 -9.15 -17.70
CA ARG A 123 -9.22 -10.44 -17.53
C ARG A 123 -10.24 -10.65 -18.62
#